data_758b08a621ded0b15d9d843cb8a845d8
#
_entry.id   758b08a621ded0b15d9d843cb8a845d8
#
_cell.length_a   1.000
_cell.length_b   1.000
_cell.length_c   1.000
_cell.angle_alpha   90.00
_cell.angle_beta   90.00
_cell.angle_gamma   90.00
#
_symmetry.space_group_name_H-M   'P 1'
#
loop_
_entity.id
_entity.type
_entity.pdbx_description
1 polymer ?
#
loop_
_entity_poly.entity_id
_entity_poly.type
_entity_poly.pdbx_seq_one_letter_code
_entity_poly.pdbx_strand_id
1 'polypeptide(L)'
;SMATLEQLYGIEISYYARVNFTSLETIVDALGGVDVNSEVEFEKNGYSFHKGINHMDGAQALTFSRERYSFAEGDNQRGKDQEAVLTAVIQKATSPAILKSANEILVSVSDCVETNMTQDEMAKFINMQLTEGGSWNIESQAAYGTGDTQACYSSGSQLLYVMWPDETVVSDVSKKIK
;
A
#
# COMPACT_ATOMS: atom_id res chain seq x y z
N SER A 1 -8.74 -11.74 -7.06
CA SER A 1 -7.35 -11.34 -6.71
C SER A 1 -6.74 -12.18 -5.59
N MET A 2 -7.45 -12.44 -4.43
CA MET A 2 -6.91 -13.29 -3.35
C MET A 2 -6.49 -14.66 -3.89
N ALA A 3 -7.41 -15.43 -4.45
CA ALA A 3 -7.13 -16.77 -5.00
C ALA A 3 -5.95 -16.81 -6.01
N THR A 4 -5.77 -15.75 -6.79
CA THR A 4 -4.64 -15.64 -7.73
C THR A 4 -3.31 -15.48 -7.01
N LEU A 5 -3.28 -14.66 -5.95
CA LEU A 5 -2.08 -14.47 -5.12
C LEU A 5 -1.77 -15.71 -4.29
N GLU A 6 -2.80 -16.35 -3.74
CA GLU A 6 -2.68 -17.61 -3.00
C GLU A 6 -2.07 -18.71 -3.90
N GLN A 7 -2.55 -18.82 -5.14
CA GLN A 7 -2.00 -19.76 -6.12
C GLN A 7 -0.56 -19.41 -6.51
N LEU A 8 -0.26 -18.11 -6.74
CA LEU A 8 1.06 -17.66 -7.17
C LEU A 8 2.11 -17.88 -6.08
N TYR A 9 1.81 -17.51 -4.84
CA TYR A 9 2.78 -17.57 -3.73
C TYR A 9 2.66 -18.83 -2.86
N GLY A 10 1.63 -19.65 -3.07
CA GLY A 10 1.38 -20.85 -2.26
C GLY A 10 1.14 -20.54 -0.78
N ILE A 11 0.41 -19.47 -0.50
CA ILE A 11 0.06 -18.97 0.84
C ILE A 11 -1.45 -18.97 1.01
N GLU A 12 -1.92 -18.83 2.25
CA GLU A 12 -3.32 -18.55 2.57
C GLU A 12 -3.47 -17.07 2.93
N ILE A 13 -4.45 -16.39 2.37
CA ILE A 13 -4.76 -14.99 2.65
C ILE A 13 -6.08 -14.91 3.42
N SER A 14 -5.99 -14.64 4.72
CA SER A 14 -7.17 -14.57 5.60
C SER A 14 -7.93 -13.26 5.48
N TYR A 15 -7.22 -12.15 5.28
CA TYR A 15 -7.80 -10.80 5.26
C TYR A 15 -7.38 -10.02 4.03
N TYR A 16 -8.27 -9.11 3.62
CA TYR A 16 -7.96 -8.10 2.61
C TYR A 16 -8.41 -6.72 3.06
N ALA A 17 -7.78 -5.71 2.54
CA ALA A 17 -8.26 -4.34 2.58
C ALA A 17 -8.22 -3.75 1.16
N ARG A 18 -9.32 -3.15 0.72
CA ARG A 18 -9.42 -2.46 -0.56
C ARG A 18 -9.68 -0.98 -0.34
N VAL A 19 -8.82 -0.16 -0.90
CA VAL A 19 -8.85 1.30 -0.81
C VAL A 19 -8.76 1.87 -2.22
N ASN A 20 -9.56 2.89 -2.53
CA ASN A 20 -9.41 3.65 -3.77
C ASN A 20 -8.60 4.94 -3.53
N PHE A 21 -8.31 5.68 -4.59
CA PHE A 21 -7.50 6.89 -4.50
C PHE A 21 -8.12 8.01 -3.65
N THR A 22 -9.44 8.22 -3.76
CA THR A 22 -10.14 9.22 -2.92
C THR A 22 -10.15 8.78 -1.46
N SER A 23 -10.31 7.49 -1.21
CA SER A 23 -10.24 6.92 0.13
C SER A 23 -8.86 7.07 0.77
N LEU A 24 -7.77 6.93 -0.01
CA LEU A 24 -6.41 7.17 0.48
C LEU A 24 -6.25 8.59 1.05
N GLU A 25 -6.74 9.59 0.32
CA GLU A 25 -6.71 10.99 0.75
C GLU A 25 -7.42 11.15 2.10
N THR A 26 -8.66 10.64 2.20
CA THR A 26 -9.45 10.70 3.44
C THR A 26 -8.79 9.97 4.61
N ILE A 27 -8.17 8.80 4.37
CA ILE A 27 -7.47 8.03 5.40
C ILE A 27 -6.26 8.80 5.92
N VAL A 28 -5.44 9.36 5.04
CA VAL A 28 -4.25 10.14 5.41
C VAL A 28 -4.65 11.36 6.23
N ASP A 29 -5.70 12.09 5.83
CA ASP A 29 -6.21 13.25 6.57
C ASP A 29 -6.77 12.86 7.94
N ALA A 30 -7.50 11.75 8.04
CA ALA A 30 -8.01 11.23 9.31
C ALA A 30 -6.89 10.83 10.29
N LEU A 31 -5.74 10.40 9.77
CA LEU A 31 -4.53 10.12 10.56
C LEU A 31 -3.75 11.39 10.95
N GLY A 32 -4.17 12.57 10.49
CA GLY A 32 -3.46 13.84 10.70
C GLY A 32 -2.18 13.98 9.88
N GLY A 33 -2.15 13.38 8.70
CA GLY A 33 -1.00 13.32 7.81
C GLY A 33 -0.06 12.16 8.11
N VAL A 34 0.82 11.87 7.15
CA VAL A 34 1.82 10.79 7.22
C VAL A 34 3.21 11.28 6.87
N ASP A 35 4.24 10.65 7.44
CA ASP A 35 5.64 10.96 7.18
C ASP A 35 6.19 9.94 6.19
N VAL A 36 6.29 10.33 4.92
CA VAL A 36 6.73 9.47 3.81
C VAL A 36 8.21 9.67 3.55
N ASN A 37 8.98 8.59 3.54
CA ASN A 37 10.39 8.62 3.16
C ASN A 37 10.52 8.44 1.65
N SER A 38 10.84 9.53 0.93
CA SER A 38 11.01 9.54 -0.52
C SER A 38 12.46 9.26 -0.93
N GLU A 39 12.65 8.42 -1.94
CA GLU A 39 13.95 8.19 -2.60
C GLU A 39 14.25 9.25 -3.68
N VAL A 40 13.23 10.00 -4.08
CA VAL A 40 13.29 10.96 -5.20
C VAL A 40 12.85 12.35 -4.78
N GLU A 41 13.21 13.34 -5.59
CA GLU A 41 12.69 14.70 -5.47
C GLU A 41 12.01 15.11 -6.77
N PHE A 42 10.87 15.79 -6.66
CA PHE A 42 10.12 16.30 -7.80
C PHE A 42 9.07 17.33 -7.37
N GLU A 43 8.55 18.06 -8.36
CA GLU A 43 7.42 18.97 -8.18
C GLU A 43 6.23 18.51 -9.01
N LYS A 44 5.04 18.54 -8.41
CA LYS A 44 3.80 18.16 -9.08
C LYS A 44 2.60 18.85 -8.47
N ASN A 45 1.71 19.39 -9.33
CA ASN A 45 0.47 20.03 -8.90
C ASN A 45 0.65 21.16 -7.87
N GLY A 46 1.80 21.86 -7.90
CA GLY A 46 2.13 22.90 -6.93
C GLY A 46 2.74 22.39 -5.62
N TYR A 47 2.94 21.09 -5.46
CA TYR A 47 3.65 20.50 -4.33
C TYR A 47 5.09 20.19 -4.70
N SER A 48 6.01 20.38 -3.73
CA SER A 48 7.42 20.01 -3.84
C SER A 48 7.72 18.86 -2.89
N PHE A 49 8.30 17.79 -3.41
CA PHE A 49 8.70 16.60 -2.67
C PHE A 49 10.22 16.49 -2.68
N HIS A 50 10.81 16.17 -1.52
CA HIS A 50 12.26 16.12 -1.34
C HIS A 50 12.71 14.70 -1.01
N LYS A 51 13.97 14.37 -1.29
CA LYS A 51 14.56 13.13 -0.76
C LYS A 51 14.56 13.12 0.75
N GLY A 52 14.20 11.97 1.35
CA GLY A 52 14.04 11.81 2.78
C GLY A 52 12.60 11.99 3.23
N ILE A 53 12.41 12.38 4.47
CA ILE A 53 11.08 12.45 5.11
C ILE A 53 10.32 13.70 4.63
N ASN A 54 9.11 13.46 4.12
CA ASN A 54 8.12 14.49 3.76
C ASN A 54 6.87 14.27 4.59
N HIS A 55 6.43 15.27 5.35
CA HIS A 55 5.12 15.24 5.98
C HIS A 55 4.08 15.59 4.93
N MET A 56 3.13 14.69 4.68
CA MET A 56 2.13 14.81 3.62
C MET A 56 0.73 14.73 4.20
N ASP A 57 -0.14 15.65 3.77
CA ASP A 57 -1.59 15.51 3.88
C ASP A 57 -2.13 14.54 2.81
N GLY A 58 -3.45 14.30 2.79
CA GLY A 58 -4.06 13.37 1.85
C GLY A 58 -3.85 13.74 0.38
N ALA A 59 -3.99 15.02 0.04
CA ALA A 59 -3.82 15.49 -1.34
C ALA A 59 -2.37 15.36 -1.82
N GLN A 60 -1.41 15.64 -0.94
CA GLN A 60 0.02 15.45 -1.20
C GLN A 60 0.37 13.97 -1.37
N ALA A 61 -0.09 13.11 -0.45
CA ALA A 61 0.15 11.66 -0.51
C ALA A 61 -0.47 11.04 -1.78
N LEU A 62 -1.66 11.48 -2.17
CA LEU A 62 -2.28 11.07 -3.42
C LEU A 62 -1.49 11.53 -4.64
N THR A 63 -1.04 12.79 -4.67
CA THR A 63 -0.22 13.33 -5.76
C THR A 63 1.10 12.58 -5.88
N PHE A 64 1.77 12.33 -4.76
CA PHE A 64 3.03 11.59 -4.68
C PHE A 64 2.87 10.16 -5.20
N SER A 65 1.89 9.42 -4.73
CA SER A 65 1.64 8.01 -5.11
C SER A 65 1.19 7.80 -6.56
N ARG A 66 0.78 8.87 -7.26
CA ARG A 66 0.31 8.80 -8.65
C ARG A 66 1.33 9.30 -9.67
N GLU A 67 2.42 9.94 -9.22
CA GLU A 67 3.39 10.48 -10.17
C GLU A 67 4.11 9.35 -10.92
N ARG A 68 4.26 9.55 -12.21
CA ARG A 68 4.86 8.59 -13.13
C ARG A 68 5.79 9.24 -14.14
N TYR A 69 5.47 10.47 -14.53
CA TYR A 69 6.10 11.11 -15.69
C TYR A 69 7.34 11.91 -15.32
N SER A 70 7.55 12.20 -14.04
CA SER A 70 8.72 12.93 -13.55
C SER A 70 10.00 12.08 -13.50
N PHE A 71 9.89 10.77 -13.74
CA PHE A 71 10.99 9.82 -13.55
C PHE A 71 11.31 9.05 -14.83
N ALA A 72 12.60 8.78 -15.05
CA ALA A 72 13.05 7.93 -16.16
C ALA A 72 12.54 6.47 -16.02
N GLU A 73 12.43 5.95 -14.79
CA GLU A 73 11.94 4.61 -14.47
C GLU A 73 10.39 4.51 -14.49
N GLY A 74 9.69 5.63 -14.61
CA GLY A 74 8.25 5.71 -14.81
C GLY A 74 7.43 4.89 -13.82
N ASP A 75 6.94 3.77 -14.29
CA ASP A 75 6.03 2.89 -13.54
C ASP A 75 6.68 2.21 -12.33
N ASN A 76 7.95 1.86 -12.41
CA ASN A 76 8.69 1.26 -11.31
C ASN A 76 8.84 2.24 -10.13
N GLN A 77 9.15 3.51 -10.42
CA GLN A 77 9.24 4.51 -9.36
C GLN A 77 7.88 4.76 -8.72
N ARG A 78 6.80 4.83 -9.51
CA ARG A 78 5.44 4.93 -8.96
C ARG A 78 5.11 3.78 -8.00
N GLY A 79 5.54 2.55 -8.33
CA GLY A 79 5.38 1.40 -7.44
C GLY A 79 6.06 1.63 -6.08
N LYS A 80 7.30 2.09 -6.07
CA LYS A 80 8.05 2.42 -4.85
C LYS A 80 7.40 3.55 -4.06
N ASP A 81 6.90 4.58 -4.74
CA ASP A 81 6.24 5.72 -4.11
C ASP A 81 4.92 5.31 -3.43
N GLN A 82 4.13 4.44 -4.08
CA GLN A 82 2.93 3.85 -3.48
C GLN A 82 3.25 3.02 -2.23
N GLU A 83 4.31 2.25 -2.29
CA GLU A 83 4.80 1.43 -1.20
C GLU A 83 5.31 2.27 -0.02
N ALA A 84 6.01 3.37 -0.29
CA ALA A 84 6.45 4.32 0.73
C ALA A 84 5.26 4.98 1.45
N VAL A 85 4.23 5.39 0.69
CA VAL A 85 2.99 5.93 1.26
C VAL A 85 2.25 4.88 2.10
N LEU A 86 2.09 3.65 1.59
CA LEU A 86 1.44 2.57 2.33
C LEU A 86 2.17 2.26 3.64
N THR A 87 3.50 2.17 3.59
CA THR A 87 4.35 1.98 4.78
C THR A 87 4.12 3.08 5.81
N ALA A 88 4.12 4.34 5.39
CA ALA A 88 3.88 5.49 6.26
C ALA A 88 2.47 5.46 6.89
N VAL A 89 1.44 5.09 6.11
CA VAL A 89 0.06 4.92 6.60
C VAL A 89 0.00 3.83 7.67
N ILE A 90 0.59 2.66 7.43
CA ILE A 90 0.59 1.56 8.41
C ILE A 90 1.33 1.97 9.69
N GLN A 91 2.52 2.56 9.58
CA GLN A 91 3.30 3.02 10.73
C GLN A 91 2.54 4.05 11.56
N LYS A 92 1.87 5.00 10.89
CA LYS A 92 1.06 6.00 11.56
C LYS A 92 -0.15 5.38 12.26
N ALA A 93 -0.92 4.55 11.54
CA ALA A 93 -2.12 3.90 12.05
C ALA A 93 -1.86 2.98 13.24
N THR A 94 -0.70 2.31 13.28
CA THR A 94 -0.29 1.42 14.38
C THR A 94 0.43 2.15 15.52
N SER A 95 0.63 3.47 15.42
CA SER A 95 1.27 4.25 16.47
C SER A 95 0.38 4.34 17.72
N PRO A 96 0.96 4.37 18.95
CA PRO A 96 0.19 4.45 20.19
C PRO A 96 -0.69 5.70 20.30
N ALA A 97 -0.32 6.79 19.65
CA ALA A 97 -1.10 8.03 19.62
C ALA A 97 -2.41 7.84 18.86
N ILE A 98 -2.36 7.22 17.68
CA ILE A 98 -3.52 6.96 16.83
C ILE A 98 -4.41 5.86 17.42
N LEU A 99 -3.81 4.79 17.96
CA LEU A 99 -4.56 3.68 18.53
C LEU A 99 -5.44 4.08 19.72
N LYS A 100 -5.09 5.13 20.47
CA LYS A 100 -5.94 5.68 21.53
C LYS A 100 -7.25 6.28 20.99
N SER A 101 -7.26 6.75 19.77
CA SER A 101 -8.42 7.32 19.07
C SER A 101 -8.92 6.41 17.94
N ALA A 102 -8.53 5.12 17.95
CA ALA A 102 -8.79 4.19 16.84
C ALA A 102 -10.29 4.09 16.48
N ASN A 103 -11.18 4.08 17.48
CA ASN A 103 -12.62 3.98 17.22
C ASN A 103 -13.15 5.21 16.45
N GLU A 104 -12.69 6.41 16.79
CA GLU A 104 -13.10 7.64 16.11
C GLU A 104 -12.58 7.65 14.66
N ILE A 105 -11.34 7.25 14.47
CA ILE A 105 -10.72 7.14 13.14
C ILE A 105 -11.42 6.07 12.31
N LEU A 106 -11.65 4.87 12.84
CA LEU A 106 -12.36 3.80 12.13
C LEU A 106 -13.76 4.23 11.68
N VAL A 107 -14.49 4.96 12.51
CA VAL A 107 -15.79 5.51 12.13
C VAL A 107 -15.65 6.52 10.99
N SER A 108 -14.65 7.41 11.05
CA SER A 108 -14.45 8.45 10.03
C SER A 108 -14.02 7.90 8.67
N VAL A 109 -13.37 6.72 8.64
CA VAL A 109 -12.89 6.08 7.40
C VAL A 109 -13.67 4.81 7.02
N SER A 110 -14.79 4.55 7.68
CA SER A 110 -15.58 3.30 7.47
C SER A 110 -15.98 3.08 6.02
N ASP A 111 -16.33 4.14 5.31
CA ASP A 111 -16.71 4.10 3.89
C ASP A 111 -15.49 4.12 2.93
N CYS A 112 -14.29 4.28 3.48
CA CYS A 112 -13.05 4.37 2.72
C CYS A 112 -12.35 3.03 2.51
N VAL A 113 -12.65 2.03 3.36
CA VAL A 113 -11.97 0.73 3.38
C VAL A 113 -13.00 -0.39 3.28
N GLU A 114 -12.88 -1.21 2.25
CA GLU A 114 -13.62 -2.47 2.15
C GLU A 114 -12.72 -3.60 2.65
N THR A 115 -13.19 -4.38 3.62
CA THR A 115 -12.44 -5.48 4.22
C THR A 115 -13.38 -6.60 4.66
N ASN A 116 -12.83 -7.81 4.77
CA ASN A 116 -13.53 -8.96 5.39
C ASN A 116 -13.20 -9.11 6.88
N MET A 117 -12.35 -8.25 7.45
CA MET A 117 -12.07 -8.24 8.89
C MET A 117 -13.28 -7.70 9.64
N THR A 118 -13.74 -8.42 10.65
CA THR A 118 -14.87 -8.00 11.50
C THR A 118 -14.44 -6.93 12.51
N GLN A 119 -15.39 -6.16 13.02
CA GLN A 119 -15.11 -5.17 14.07
C GLN A 119 -14.48 -5.79 15.32
N ASP A 120 -14.90 -6.99 15.72
CA ASP A 120 -14.34 -7.70 16.86
C ASP A 120 -12.86 -8.09 16.63
N GLU A 121 -12.51 -8.51 15.42
CA GLU A 121 -11.13 -8.83 15.06
C GLU A 121 -10.26 -7.57 15.03
N MET A 122 -10.77 -6.46 14.47
CA MET A 122 -10.09 -5.16 14.52
C MET A 122 -9.85 -4.72 15.97
N ALA A 123 -10.86 -4.83 16.84
CA ALA A 123 -10.73 -4.47 18.24
C ALA A 123 -9.69 -5.33 18.98
N LYS A 124 -9.65 -6.64 18.71
CA LYS A 124 -8.62 -7.54 19.26
C LYS A 124 -7.23 -7.15 18.79
N PHE A 125 -7.08 -6.83 17.50
CA PHE A 125 -5.80 -6.38 16.94
C PHE A 125 -5.32 -5.06 17.58
N ILE A 126 -6.21 -4.08 17.73
CA ILE A 126 -5.91 -2.81 18.40
C ILE A 126 -5.51 -3.04 19.85
N ASN A 127 -6.26 -3.86 20.60
CA ASN A 127 -5.95 -4.17 21.99
C ASN A 127 -4.61 -4.91 22.15
N MET A 128 -4.29 -5.85 21.25
CA MET A 128 -3.01 -6.52 21.19
C MET A 128 -1.88 -5.47 21.03
N GLN A 129 -1.99 -4.61 20.04
CA GLN A 129 -0.98 -3.59 19.77
C GLN A 129 -0.81 -2.59 20.93
N LEU A 130 -1.90 -2.19 21.59
CA LEU A 130 -1.84 -1.31 22.77
C LEU A 130 -1.21 -1.98 24.00
N THR A 131 -1.38 -3.29 24.13
CA THR A 131 -0.90 -4.06 25.29
C THR A 131 0.57 -4.48 25.12
N GLU A 132 0.91 -5.00 23.96
CA GLU A 132 2.25 -5.50 23.66
C GLU A 132 3.20 -4.36 23.26
N GLY A 133 2.68 -3.31 22.66
CA GLY A 133 3.45 -2.18 22.16
C GLY A 133 4.36 -2.57 21.00
N GLY A 134 5.35 -1.72 20.75
CA GLY A 134 6.36 -1.94 19.74
C GLY A 134 6.06 -1.25 18.40
N SER A 135 7.08 -1.19 17.56
CA SER A 135 7.00 -0.70 16.19
C SER A 135 6.97 -1.90 15.22
N TRP A 136 6.18 -1.75 14.17
CA TRP A 136 6.16 -2.73 13.09
C TRP A 136 7.39 -2.56 12.21
N ASN A 137 8.12 -3.65 11.97
CA ASN A 137 9.15 -3.71 10.94
C ASN A 137 8.43 -4.08 9.63
N ILE A 138 8.32 -3.11 8.71
CA ILE A 138 7.64 -3.30 7.43
C ILE A 138 8.73 -3.53 6.39
N GLU A 139 8.73 -4.72 5.82
CA GLU A 139 9.56 -5.07 4.68
C GLU A 139 8.70 -5.15 3.43
N SER A 140 9.21 -4.59 2.36
CA SER A 140 8.58 -4.58 1.07
C SER A 140 9.39 -5.39 0.06
N GLN A 141 8.68 -6.11 -0.80
CA GLN A 141 9.28 -6.93 -1.82
C GLN A 141 8.46 -6.87 -3.11
N ALA A 142 9.01 -6.27 -4.14
CA ALA A 142 8.39 -6.29 -5.46
C ALA A 142 8.64 -7.63 -6.18
N ALA A 143 7.62 -8.15 -6.85
CA ALA A 143 7.78 -9.23 -7.79
C ALA A 143 8.20 -8.66 -9.15
N TYR A 144 9.32 -9.14 -9.66
CA TYR A 144 9.82 -8.79 -11.00
C TYR A 144 9.50 -9.89 -12.00
N GLY A 145 9.59 -9.55 -13.29
CA GLY A 145 9.36 -10.51 -14.35
C GLY A 145 9.70 -9.97 -15.73
N THR A 146 9.39 -10.76 -16.75
CA THR A 146 9.60 -10.40 -18.15
C THR A 146 8.33 -9.84 -18.75
N GLY A 147 8.42 -8.65 -19.36
CA GLY A 147 7.32 -8.03 -20.08
C GLY A 147 6.99 -8.76 -21.37
N ASP A 148 5.71 -8.86 -21.69
CA ASP A 148 5.19 -9.46 -22.92
C ASP A 148 3.88 -8.77 -23.33
N THR A 149 3.34 -9.13 -24.49
CA THR A 149 2.07 -8.60 -24.98
C THR A 149 1.18 -9.76 -25.43
N GLN A 150 0.06 -9.95 -24.71
CA GLN A 150 -0.83 -11.09 -24.95
C GLN A 150 -2.31 -10.73 -24.87
N ALA A 151 -3.14 -11.58 -25.47
CA ALA A 151 -4.59 -11.55 -25.25
C ALA A 151 -4.90 -12.12 -23.87
N CYS A 152 -5.62 -11.35 -23.05
CA CYS A 152 -6.03 -11.74 -21.71
C CYS A 152 -7.51 -12.15 -21.69
N TYR A 153 -7.91 -12.93 -20.68
CA TYR A 153 -9.30 -13.36 -20.53
C TYR A 153 -10.30 -12.20 -20.60
N SER A 154 -9.96 -11.04 -20.02
CA SER A 154 -10.82 -9.86 -19.97
C SER A 154 -10.73 -8.96 -21.21
N SER A 155 -9.77 -9.19 -22.10
CA SER A 155 -9.50 -8.33 -23.28
C SER A 155 -9.95 -8.91 -24.61
N GLY A 156 -10.46 -10.16 -24.63
CA GLY A 156 -10.81 -10.86 -25.85
C GLY A 156 -9.62 -10.98 -26.81
N SER A 157 -9.72 -10.40 -28.00
CA SER A 157 -8.63 -10.40 -29.00
C SER A 157 -7.65 -9.23 -28.85
N GLN A 158 -7.93 -8.27 -27.96
CA GLN A 158 -7.04 -7.15 -27.73
C GLN A 158 -5.79 -7.60 -26.97
N LEU A 159 -4.60 -7.29 -27.53
CA LEU A 159 -3.33 -7.54 -26.89
C LEU A 159 -3.07 -6.48 -25.83
N LEU A 160 -2.81 -6.92 -24.61
CA LEU A 160 -2.43 -6.08 -23.47
C LEU A 160 -1.00 -6.39 -23.04
N TYR A 161 -0.33 -5.39 -22.49
CA TYR A 161 0.93 -5.62 -21.82
C TYR A 161 0.70 -6.51 -20.60
N VAL A 162 1.51 -7.56 -20.48
CA VAL A 162 1.53 -8.49 -19.36
C VAL A 162 2.96 -8.65 -18.84
N MET A 163 3.12 -9.04 -17.59
CA MET A 163 4.41 -9.40 -17.02
C MET A 163 4.34 -10.87 -16.58
N TRP A 164 5.27 -11.68 -17.07
CA TRP A 164 5.48 -13.03 -16.59
C TRP A 164 6.36 -12.96 -15.34
N PRO A 165 5.86 -13.33 -14.16
CA PRO A 165 6.66 -13.28 -12.94
C PRO A 165 7.88 -14.19 -13.04
N ASP A 166 9.02 -13.74 -12.51
CA ASP A 166 10.18 -14.58 -12.34
C ASP A 166 9.93 -15.61 -11.21
N GLU A 167 10.00 -16.90 -11.55
CA GLU A 167 9.68 -17.98 -10.61
C GLU A 167 10.64 -18.01 -9.40
N THR A 168 11.90 -17.60 -9.56
CA THR A 168 12.87 -17.50 -8.47
C THR A 168 12.45 -16.42 -7.49
N VAL A 169 12.07 -15.23 -8.00
CA VAL A 169 11.58 -14.12 -7.18
C VAL A 169 10.30 -14.51 -6.45
N VAL A 170 9.35 -15.14 -7.14
CA VAL A 170 8.10 -15.62 -6.52
C VAL A 170 8.38 -16.64 -5.41
N SER A 171 9.30 -17.59 -5.65
CA SER A 171 9.70 -18.58 -4.64
C SER A 171 10.33 -17.94 -3.41
N ASP A 172 11.20 -16.94 -3.60
CA ASP A 172 11.88 -16.26 -2.50
C ASP A 172 10.94 -15.38 -1.69
N VAL A 173 10.01 -14.67 -2.34
CA VAL A 173 8.93 -13.95 -1.67
C VAL A 173 8.05 -14.90 -0.89
N SER A 174 7.64 -16.03 -1.49
CA SER A 174 6.83 -17.06 -0.82
C SER A 174 7.49 -17.58 0.46
N LYS A 175 8.83 -17.82 0.44
CA LYS A 175 9.58 -18.27 1.63
C LYS A 175 9.67 -17.22 2.74
N LYS A 176 9.68 -15.93 2.38
CA LYS A 176 9.72 -14.84 3.36
C LYS A 176 8.37 -14.63 4.05
N ILE A 177 7.26 -14.91 3.35
CA ILE A 177 5.90 -14.74 3.89
C ILE A 177 5.52 -15.89 4.81
N LYS A 178 6.06 -17.11 4.58
CA LYS A 178 5.82 -18.31 5.39
C LYS A 178 6.66 -18.35 6.65
#